data_9e7135f88e5c2d54a965af97fa4b9818
#
_entry.id   9e7135f88e5c2d54a965af97fa4b9818
#
_cell.length_a   1.000
_cell.length_b   1.000
_cell.length_c   1.000
_cell.angle_alpha   90.00
_cell.angle_beta   90.00
_cell.angle_gamma   90.00
#
_symmetry.space_group_name_H-M   'P 1'
#
loop_
_entity.id
_entity.type
_entity.pdbx_description
1 polymer ?
#
loop_
_entity_poly.entity_id
_entity_poly.type
_entity_poly.pdbx_seq_one_letter_code
_entity_poly.pdbx_strand_id
1 'polypeptide(L)'
;MSWRKRFSKAAWAALALGCAATAASAQKQYGPGVTDTEIKIGTTTPYSGPASAYAAGAISTTAFFAMINAQGGVNGRKINYVSLDDAYSPPKTVEQIRRLIESEEVLFLVNPVGTATNMAVVKYINQKHVPHLFIGTGATVFNDPEHYPWTMSWTPHYASEGEIYARYILSTKPDAKIGILSQNDDLGRDYILGFKRGLGDKASMIVSAQTYNTSDPTVDSQVVSLKAAGADTFLIFAVPKFAAQAIRKAYDIDWHPQEFVSSIGSSIAGAIRPAGFEAAKGIISAAYQKDPADPQWRDDPAMKAWHVWMDKYNPHVDKSDYYG
;
A
#
# COMPACT_ATOMS: atom_id res chain seq x y z
N MET A 1 -86.73 -4.81 11.03
CA MET A 1 -85.83 -5.39 10.02
C MET A 1 -84.71 -4.39 9.69
N SER A 2 -83.80 -4.00 10.63
CA SER A 2 -82.75 -3.02 10.37
C SER A 2 -81.46 -3.14 11.20
N TRP A 3 -81.27 -4.24 11.96
CA TRP A 3 -80.13 -4.34 12.88
C TRP A 3 -78.97 -5.18 12.33
N ARG A 4 -79.17 -5.95 11.26
CA ARG A 4 -78.11 -6.82 10.70
C ARG A 4 -77.12 -6.12 9.71
N LYS A 5 -77.41 -4.89 9.24
CA LYS A 5 -76.56 -4.18 8.27
C LYS A 5 -75.52 -3.24 8.87
N ARG A 6 -75.55 -2.98 10.20
CA ARG A 6 -74.59 -2.08 10.86
C ARG A 6 -73.33 -2.78 11.37
N PHE A 7 -73.40 -4.10 11.63
CA PHE A 7 -72.23 -4.87 12.10
C PHE A 7 -71.21 -5.23 11.02
N SER A 8 -71.61 -5.29 9.74
CA SER A 8 -70.67 -5.68 8.68
C SER A 8 -69.71 -4.55 8.29
N LYS A 9 -70.10 -3.29 8.40
CA LYS A 9 -69.22 -2.15 7.99
C LYS A 9 -68.14 -1.84 9.08
N ALA A 10 -68.43 -2.07 10.34
CA ALA A 10 -67.48 -1.88 11.41
C ALA A 10 -66.39 -3.00 11.43
N ALA A 11 -66.76 -4.24 11.07
CA ALA A 11 -65.82 -5.36 10.97
C ALA A 11 -64.81 -5.21 9.81
N TRP A 12 -65.28 -4.66 8.68
CA TRP A 12 -64.37 -4.40 7.54
C TRP A 12 -63.46 -3.20 7.79
N ALA A 13 -63.88 -2.17 8.50
CA ALA A 13 -63.06 -1.03 8.89
C ALA A 13 -61.98 -1.42 9.90
N ALA A 14 -62.30 -2.30 10.87
CA ALA A 14 -61.29 -2.81 11.82
C ALA A 14 -60.25 -3.75 11.16
N LEU A 15 -60.63 -4.53 10.14
CA LEU A 15 -59.71 -5.38 9.37
C LEU A 15 -58.80 -4.56 8.48
N ALA A 16 -59.27 -3.46 7.92
CA ALA A 16 -58.47 -2.55 7.09
C ALA A 16 -57.47 -1.74 7.92
N LEU A 17 -57.81 -1.33 9.14
CA LEU A 17 -56.86 -0.69 10.05
C LEU A 17 -55.79 -1.67 10.62
N GLY A 18 -56.12 -2.95 10.80
CA GLY A 18 -55.20 -3.98 11.25
C GLY A 18 -54.14 -4.33 10.16
N CYS A 19 -54.47 -4.28 8.87
CA CYS A 19 -53.54 -4.50 7.80
C CYS A 19 -52.63 -3.29 7.49
N ALA A 20 -53.02 -2.08 7.85
CA ALA A 20 -52.19 -0.89 7.68
C ALA A 20 -51.09 -0.75 8.78
N ALA A 21 -51.26 -1.40 9.94
CA ALA A 21 -50.28 -1.34 11.03
C ALA A 21 -49.14 -2.34 10.94
N THR A 22 -49.17 -3.27 9.97
CA THR A 22 -48.11 -4.28 9.82
C THR A 22 -47.13 -3.99 8.66
N ALA A 23 -47.23 -2.81 8.05
CA ALA A 23 -46.08 -2.25 7.32
C ALA A 23 -45.05 -1.67 8.32
N ALA A 24 -44.71 -2.42 9.39
CA ALA A 24 -43.50 -2.19 10.11
C ALA A 24 -42.37 -2.40 9.06
N SER A 25 -41.81 -1.31 8.56
CA SER A 25 -40.61 -1.36 7.79
C SER A 25 -39.64 -2.24 8.53
N ALA A 26 -39.33 -3.42 8.00
CA ALA A 26 -38.27 -4.25 8.52
C ALA A 26 -37.04 -3.36 8.58
N GLN A 27 -36.69 -2.92 9.79
CA GLN A 27 -35.53 -2.06 9.99
C GLN A 27 -34.34 -2.85 9.47
N LYS A 28 -33.77 -2.39 8.38
CA LYS A 28 -32.59 -3.03 7.81
C LYS A 28 -31.50 -3.07 8.87
N GLN A 29 -31.09 -4.27 9.27
CA GLN A 29 -29.97 -4.45 10.18
C GLN A 29 -28.69 -4.46 9.34
N TYR A 30 -27.87 -3.44 9.52
CA TYR A 30 -26.55 -3.34 8.91
C TYR A 30 -25.47 -3.76 9.92
N GLY A 31 -24.37 -4.32 9.42
CA GLY A 31 -23.15 -4.51 10.20
C GLY A 31 -22.42 -3.18 10.43
N PRO A 32 -21.28 -3.20 11.14
CA PRO A 32 -20.45 -2.03 11.34
C PRO A 32 -20.12 -1.31 10.03
N GLY A 33 -20.04 0.02 10.07
CA GLY A 33 -19.64 0.85 8.95
C GLY A 33 -20.64 0.97 7.80
N VAL A 34 -21.86 0.46 7.92
CA VAL A 34 -22.87 0.54 6.84
C VAL A 34 -24.18 1.12 7.36
N THR A 35 -24.75 2.05 6.59
CA THR A 35 -26.09 2.60 6.79
C THR A 35 -26.86 2.60 5.47
N ASP A 36 -28.09 3.14 5.47
CA ASP A 36 -28.83 3.36 4.21
C ASP A 36 -28.15 4.34 3.27
N THR A 37 -27.27 5.23 3.78
CA THR A 37 -26.70 6.35 3.01
C THR A 37 -25.16 6.37 3.01
N GLU A 38 -24.49 5.54 3.82
CA GLU A 38 -23.05 5.58 4.00
C GLU A 38 -22.42 4.19 4.03
N ILE A 39 -21.19 4.09 3.52
CA ILE A 39 -20.25 2.98 3.72
C ILE A 39 -18.98 3.59 4.30
N LYS A 40 -18.65 3.25 5.55
CA LYS A 40 -17.43 3.74 6.21
C LYS A 40 -16.33 2.70 6.09
N ILE A 41 -15.19 3.10 5.53
CA ILE A 41 -13.99 2.27 5.37
C ILE A 41 -12.79 3.00 5.94
N GLY A 42 -11.76 2.26 6.33
CA GLY A 42 -10.61 2.82 7.01
C GLY A 42 -9.27 2.44 6.42
N THR A 43 -8.25 3.25 6.69
CA THR A 43 -6.85 2.93 6.41
C THR A 43 -5.92 3.62 7.39
N THR A 44 -4.70 3.08 7.51
CA THR A 44 -3.54 3.80 8.04
C THR A 44 -2.52 4.02 6.94
N THR A 45 -1.93 5.21 6.93
CA THR A 45 -0.90 5.58 5.95
C THR A 45 0.11 6.52 6.58
N PRO A 46 1.39 6.48 6.17
CA PRO A 46 2.38 7.39 6.72
C PRO A 46 2.28 8.77 6.04
N TYR A 47 1.39 9.64 6.52
CA TYR A 47 1.37 11.06 6.10
C TYR A 47 2.59 11.82 6.61
N SER A 48 3.22 11.31 7.65
CA SER A 48 4.46 11.82 8.23
C SER A 48 5.50 10.72 8.39
N GLY A 49 6.72 11.07 8.83
CA GLY A 49 7.78 10.10 9.11
C GLY A 49 8.57 9.63 7.86
N PRO A 50 9.36 8.56 8.02
CA PRO A 50 10.38 8.16 7.02
C PRO A 50 9.81 7.60 5.73
N ALA A 51 8.56 7.19 5.70
CA ALA A 51 7.89 6.64 4.53
C ALA A 51 6.78 7.57 3.98
N SER A 52 6.84 8.88 4.30
CA SER A 52 5.80 9.84 3.93
C SER A 52 5.60 10.04 2.42
N ALA A 53 6.54 9.63 1.60
CA ALA A 53 6.34 9.58 0.14
C ALA A 53 5.13 8.70 -0.28
N TYR A 54 4.80 7.67 0.50
CA TYR A 54 3.64 6.81 0.22
C TYR A 54 2.29 7.47 0.51
N ALA A 55 2.26 8.66 1.14
CA ALA A 55 1.02 9.40 1.36
C ALA A 55 0.28 9.74 0.05
N ALA A 56 1.01 9.85 -1.05
CA ALA A 56 0.44 10.11 -2.39
C ALA A 56 -0.69 9.11 -2.73
N GLY A 57 -0.51 7.82 -2.42
CA GLY A 57 -1.52 6.79 -2.67
C GLY A 57 -2.83 7.01 -1.89
N ALA A 58 -2.74 7.35 -0.60
CA ALA A 58 -3.94 7.61 0.20
C ALA A 58 -4.62 8.94 -0.18
N ILE A 59 -3.85 9.96 -0.58
CA ILE A 59 -4.37 11.23 -1.09
C ILE A 59 -5.15 10.97 -2.39
N SER A 60 -4.58 10.18 -3.32
CA SER A 60 -5.23 9.80 -4.57
C SER A 60 -6.48 8.95 -4.34
N THR A 61 -6.44 8.02 -3.40
CA THR A 61 -7.60 7.22 -2.99
C THR A 61 -8.72 8.12 -2.44
N THR A 62 -8.39 9.12 -1.63
CA THR A 62 -9.35 10.11 -1.11
C THR A 62 -10.02 10.88 -2.26
N ALA A 63 -9.23 11.35 -3.21
CA ALA A 63 -9.74 12.06 -4.39
C ALA A 63 -10.63 11.17 -5.27
N PHE A 64 -10.25 9.89 -5.42
CA PHE A 64 -11.04 8.91 -6.15
C PHE A 64 -12.40 8.66 -5.49
N PHE A 65 -12.46 8.45 -4.19
CA PHE A 65 -13.71 8.27 -3.48
C PHE A 65 -14.57 9.54 -3.45
N ALA A 66 -13.96 10.72 -3.41
CA ALA A 66 -14.69 11.98 -3.59
C ALA A 66 -15.36 12.06 -4.97
N MET A 67 -14.67 11.63 -6.04
CA MET A 67 -15.25 11.51 -7.37
C MET A 67 -16.42 10.53 -7.41
N ILE A 68 -16.26 9.32 -6.86
CA ILE A 68 -17.35 8.32 -6.79
C ILE A 68 -18.54 8.88 -6.02
N ASN A 69 -18.30 9.57 -4.91
CA ASN A 69 -19.34 10.22 -4.12
C ASN A 69 -20.08 11.32 -4.88
N ALA A 70 -19.38 12.10 -5.69
CA ALA A 70 -20.00 13.12 -6.57
C ALA A 70 -20.92 12.50 -7.64
N GLN A 71 -20.60 11.27 -8.08
CA GLN A 71 -21.39 10.50 -9.05
C GLN A 71 -22.57 9.73 -8.43
N GLY A 72 -22.83 9.90 -7.12
CA GLY A 72 -23.96 9.24 -6.45
C GLY A 72 -23.54 8.17 -5.43
N GLY A 73 -22.25 7.84 -5.35
CA GLY A 73 -21.73 6.79 -4.46
C GLY A 73 -21.97 5.38 -4.98
N VAL A 74 -21.97 4.41 -4.09
CA VAL A 74 -22.16 2.98 -4.41
C VAL A 74 -23.58 2.57 -4.00
N ASN A 75 -24.42 2.25 -4.96
CA ASN A 75 -25.84 1.92 -4.71
C ASN A 75 -26.55 2.99 -3.84
N GLY A 76 -26.31 4.27 -4.12
CA GLY A 76 -26.88 5.40 -3.38
C GLY A 76 -26.19 5.71 -2.03
N ARG A 77 -25.19 4.96 -1.62
CA ARG A 77 -24.41 5.21 -0.41
C ARG A 77 -23.13 5.96 -0.71
N LYS A 78 -22.81 6.95 0.12
CA LYS A 78 -21.53 7.67 0.06
C LYS A 78 -20.45 6.86 0.75
N ILE A 79 -19.24 6.86 0.20
CA ILE A 79 -18.07 6.29 0.85
C ILE A 79 -17.51 7.32 1.82
N ASN A 80 -17.43 6.95 3.10
CA ASN A 80 -16.72 7.69 4.14
C ASN A 80 -15.37 7.00 4.36
N TYR A 81 -14.31 7.59 3.80
CA TYR A 81 -12.96 7.06 3.88
C TYR A 81 -12.18 7.72 5.01
N VAL A 82 -11.98 6.99 6.10
CA VAL A 82 -11.24 7.44 7.28
C VAL A 82 -9.77 7.04 7.13
N SER A 83 -8.91 7.98 6.81
CA SER A 83 -7.47 7.77 6.64
C SER A 83 -6.69 8.41 7.79
N LEU A 84 -5.92 7.61 8.54
CA LEU A 84 -5.21 8.04 9.73
C LEU A 84 -3.69 7.94 9.55
N ASP A 85 -2.96 8.97 10.04
CA ASP A 85 -1.50 8.98 10.04
C ASP A 85 -0.92 8.03 11.08
N ASP A 86 -0.12 7.08 10.65
CA ASP A 86 0.64 6.20 11.54
C ASP A 86 2.14 6.49 11.58
N ALA A 87 2.62 7.48 10.81
CA ALA A 87 4.02 7.86 10.72
C ALA A 87 4.98 6.69 10.39
N TYR A 88 4.47 5.61 9.79
CA TYR A 88 5.20 4.35 9.59
C TYR A 88 5.74 3.75 10.88
N SER A 89 5.02 3.94 11.99
CA SER A 89 5.38 3.48 13.34
C SER A 89 4.45 2.37 13.79
N PRO A 90 4.92 1.11 13.96
CA PRO A 90 4.09 0.00 14.39
C PRO A 90 3.27 0.27 15.67
N PRO A 91 3.80 0.91 16.75
CA PRO A 91 2.98 1.27 17.90
C PRO A 91 1.84 2.22 17.57
N LYS A 92 2.11 3.24 16.71
CA LYS A 92 1.08 4.19 16.28
C LYS A 92 0.05 3.53 15.36
N THR A 93 0.50 2.60 14.50
CA THR A 93 -0.41 1.79 13.67
C THR A 93 -1.38 0.99 14.54
N VAL A 94 -0.91 0.37 15.63
CA VAL A 94 -1.77 -0.36 16.58
C VAL A 94 -2.84 0.56 17.17
N GLU A 95 -2.47 1.77 17.58
CA GLU A 95 -3.40 2.77 18.11
C GLU A 95 -4.46 3.15 17.06
N GLN A 96 -4.03 3.50 15.85
CA GLN A 96 -4.93 3.97 14.79
C GLN A 96 -5.85 2.86 14.27
N ILE A 97 -5.36 1.63 14.14
CA ILE A 97 -6.19 0.48 13.73
C ILE A 97 -7.24 0.15 14.79
N ARG A 98 -6.89 0.22 16.08
CA ARG A 98 -7.89 0.06 17.15
C ARG A 98 -8.96 1.14 17.07
N ARG A 99 -8.55 2.39 16.86
CA ARG A 99 -9.50 3.50 16.67
C ARG A 99 -10.44 3.25 15.50
N LEU A 100 -9.91 2.83 14.32
CA LEU A 100 -10.72 2.53 13.15
C LEU A 100 -11.74 1.41 13.40
N ILE A 101 -11.35 0.36 14.12
CA ILE A 101 -12.21 -0.81 14.37
C ILE A 101 -13.18 -0.57 15.54
N GLU A 102 -12.69 -0.02 16.66
CA GLU A 102 -13.46 0.02 17.90
C GLU A 102 -14.25 1.33 18.11
N SER A 103 -13.79 2.44 17.51
CA SER A 103 -14.43 3.76 17.68
C SER A 103 -15.11 4.24 16.40
N GLU A 104 -14.43 4.11 15.27
CA GLU A 104 -14.99 4.50 13.97
C GLU A 104 -15.91 3.41 13.40
N GLU A 105 -15.77 2.17 13.86
CA GLU A 105 -16.58 1.01 13.44
C GLU A 105 -16.58 0.84 11.90
N VAL A 106 -15.41 0.87 11.28
CA VAL A 106 -15.29 0.74 9.82
C VAL A 106 -15.73 -0.64 9.33
N LEU A 107 -16.33 -0.71 8.13
CA LEU A 107 -16.75 -1.96 7.50
C LEU A 107 -15.54 -2.86 7.18
N PHE A 108 -14.48 -2.26 6.64
CA PHE A 108 -13.22 -2.93 6.35
C PHE A 108 -12.07 -1.92 6.30
N LEU A 109 -10.86 -2.47 6.33
CA LEU A 109 -9.63 -1.73 6.12
C LEU A 109 -9.17 -1.92 4.68
N VAL A 110 -8.77 -0.84 4.00
CA VAL A 110 -8.30 -0.86 2.62
C VAL A 110 -6.93 -0.23 2.49
N ASN A 111 -6.00 -0.97 1.90
CA ASN A 111 -4.65 -0.53 1.58
C ASN A 111 -3.86 0.15 2.73
N PRO A 112 -3.87 -0.39 3.97
CA PRO A 112 -2.93 0.08 4.98
C PRO A 112 -1.49 -0.18 4.53
N VAL A 113 -0.61 0.83 4.71
CA VAL A 113 0.73 0.82 4.12
C VAL A 113 1.80 0.26 5.06
N GLY A 114 2.66 -0.61 4.52
CA GLY A 114 3.90 -1.03 5.15
C GLY A 114 3.92 -2.46 5.68
N THR A 115 5.12 -3.03 5.77
CA THR A 115 5.33 -4.40 6.24
C THR A 115 5.28 -4.47 7.76
N ALA A 116 6.17 -3.76 8.45
CA ALA A 116 6.24 -3.79 9.92
C ALA A 116 4.94 -3.26 10.58
N THR A 117 4.30 -2.27 9.97
CA THR A 117 3.02 -1.70 10.42
C THR A 117 1.90 -2.72 10.36
N ASN A 118 1.72 -3.40 9.22
CA ASN A 118 0.70 -4.43 9.06
C ASN A 118 1.01 -5.69 9.91
N MET A 119 2.27 -6.07 10.08
CA MET A 119 2.65 -7.17 10.98
C MET A 119 2.23 -6.93 12.42
N ALA A 120 2.31 -5.69 12.89
CA ALA A 120 1.92 -5.33 14.25
C ALA A 120 0.41 -5.50 14.53
N VAL A 121 -0.42 -5.52 13.49
CA VAL A 121 -1.89 -5.50 13.62
C VAL A 121 -2.62 -6.67 12.99
N VAL A 122 -1.97 -7.44 12.11
CA VAL A 122 -2.63 -8.50 11.33
C VAL A 122 -3.36 -9.52 12.21
N LYS A 123 -2.76 -9.97 13.30
CA LYS A 123 -3.40 -10.92 14.24
C LYS A 123 -4.65 -10.34 14.88
N TYR A 124 -4.55 -9.09 15.36
CA TYR A 124 -5.67 -8.38 15.97
C TYR A 124 -6.83 -8.18 14.99
N ILE A 125 -6.55 -7.73 13.76
CA ILE A 125 -7.55 -7.52 12.71
C ILE A 125 -8.27 -8.84 12.38
N ASN A 126 -7.51 -9.94 12.23
CA ASN A 126 -8.07 -11.26 11.97
C ASN A 126 -8.92 -11.79 13.15
N GLN A 127 -8.50 -11.57 14.39
CA GLN A 127 -9.31 -11.89 15.60
C GLN A 127 -10.62 -11.10 15.68
N LYS A 128 -10.62 -9.87 15.17
CA LYS A 128 -11.84 -9.02 15.10
C LYS A 128 -12.71 -9.35 13.88
N HIS A 129 -12.28 -10.23 12.98
CA HIS A 129 -12.96 -10.57 11.74
C HIS A 129 -13.26 -9.36 10.85
N VAL A 130 -12.36 -8.38 10.84
CA VAL A 130 -12.46 -7.20 9.98
C VAL A 130 -11.70 -7.48 8.68
N PRO A 131 -12.32 -7.33 7.50
CA PRO A 131 -11.60 -7.50 6.25
C PRO A 131 -10.44 -6.50 6.13
N HIS A 132 -9.25 -7.02 5.84
CA HIS A 132 -7.99 -6.29 5.69
C HIS A 132 -7.52 -6.43 4.26
N LEU A 133 -7.99 -5.53 3.39
CA LEU A 133 -7.97 -5.73 1.94
C LEU A 133 -6.88 -4.90 1.27
N PHE A 134 -6.26 -5.50 0.24
CA PHE A 134 -5.31 -4.82 -0.64
C PHE A 134 -4.16 -4.16 0.11
N ILE A 135 -3.62 -4.84 1.13
CA ILE A 135 -2.57 -4.26 1.97
C ILE A 135 -1.38 -3.77 1.13
N GLY A 136 -0.87 -2.60 1.49
CA GLY A 136 0.21 -1.90 0.78
C GLY A 136 1.59 -2.44 1.10
N THR A 137 1.81 -3.75 0.87
CA THR A 137 3.10 -4.43 1.03
C THR A 137 3.14 -5.71 0.21
N GLY A 138 4.31 -6.03 -0.33
CA GLY A 138 4.58 -7.29 -1.03
C GLY A 138 5.19 -8.38 -0.15
N ALA A 139 5.15 -8.25 1.18
CA ALA A 139 5.69 -9.25 2.07
C ALA A 139 4.88 -10.56 2.01
N THR A 140 5.56 -11.68 1.78
CA THR A 140 4.94 -13.00 1.53
C THR A 140 4.18 -13.53 2.74
N VAL A 141 4.52 -13.08 3.93
CA VAL A 141 3.86 -13.47 5.19
C VAL A 141 2.35 -13.16 5.20
N PHE A 142 1.90 -12.20 4.40
CA PHE A 142 0.47 -11.86 4.30
C PHE A 142 -0.29 -12.69 3.27
N ASN A 143 0.39 -13.53 2.49
CA ASN A 143 -0.22 -14.48 1.58
C ASN A 143 -0.43 -15.86 2.25
N ASP A 144 -1.00 -15.82 3.43
CA ASP A 144 -1.26 -16.97 4.29
C ASP A 144 -2.74 -16.98 4.71
N PRO A 145 -3.64 -17.45 3.84
CA PRO A 145 -5.07 -17.48 4.13
C PRO A 145 -5.45 -18.47 5.24
N GLU A 146 -4.57 -19.42 5.57
CA GLU A 146 -4.79 -20.36 6.67
C GLU A 146 -4.69 -19.65 8.03
N HIS A 147 -3.66 -18.81 8.24
CA HIS A 147 -3.47 -18.08 9.49
C HIS A 147 -4.12 -16.70 9.51
N TYR A 148 -4.29 -16.08 8.32
CA TYR A 148 -4.85 -14.74 8.18
C TYR A 148 -6.00 -14.69 7.16
N PRO A 149 -7.13 -15.41 7.41
CA PRO A 149 -8.24 -15.54 6.44
C PRO A 149 -8.97 -14.22 6.13
N TRP A 150 -8.79 -13.19 6.95
CA TRP A 150 -9.38 -11.86 6.75
C TRP A 150 -8.41 -10.87 6.10
N THR A 151 -7.20 -11.32 5.72
CA THR A 151 -6.15 -10.47 5.11
C THR A 151 -5.93 -10.85 3.66
N MET A 152 -5.89 -9.85 2.78
CA MET A 152 -5.66 -10.01 1.36
C MET A 152 -4.54 -9.08 0.89
N SER A 153 -3.48 -9.67 0.34
CA SER A 153 -2.39 -8.95 -0.31
C SER A 153 -2.81 -8.46 -1.71
N TRP A 154 -2.10 -7.47 -2.25
CA TRP A 154 -2.37 -6.88 -3.57
C TRP A 154 -1.13 -6.79 -4.46
N THR A 155 -0.02 -6.30 -3.90
CA THR A 155 1.20 -6.05 -4.66
C THR A 155 1.97 -7.35 -4.98
N PRO A 156 2.78 -7.40 -6.04
CA PRO A 156 3.71 -8.49 -6.28
C PRO A 156 4.60 -8.76 -5.06
N HIS A 157 4.97 -10.02 -4.86
CA HIS A 157 5.78 -10.39 -3.71
C HIS A 157 7.22 -9.89 -3.84
N TYR A 158 7.79 -9.37 -2.77
CA TYR A 158 9.17 -8.91 -2.69
C TYR A 158 10.17 -10.04 -3.01
N ALA A 159 9.87 -11.26 -2.60
CA ALA A 159 10.69 -12.42 -2.95
C ALA A 159 10.73 -12.68 -4.46
N SER A 160 9.63 -12.46 -5.18
CA SER A 160 9.60 -12.61 -6.64
C SER A 160 10.42 -11.53 -7.34
N GLU A 161 10.33 -10.29 -6.85
CA GLU A 161 11.14 -9.18 -7.39
C GLU A 161 12.64 -9.41 -7.12
N GLY A 162 12.99 -9.86 -5.90
CA GLY A 162 14.37 -10.23 -5.56
C GLY A 162 14.93 -11.31 -6.49
N GLU A 163 14.13 -12.33 -6.82
CA GLU A 163 14.51 -13.38 -7.75
C GLU A 163 14.72 -12.85 -9.17
N ILE A 164 13.90 -11.90 -9.63
CA ILE A 164 14.06 -11.26 -10.95
C ILE A 164 15.38 -10.52 -11.03
N TYR A 165 15.74 -9.73 -10.02
CA TYR A 165 17.05 -9.04 -9.99
C TYR A 165 18.21 -10.04 -10.02
N ALA A 166 18.14 -11.12 -9.25
CA ALA A 166 19.20 -12.13 -9.27
C ALA A 166 19.40 -12.74 -10.67
N ARG A 167 18.32 -13.16 -11.31
CA ARG A 167 18.35 -13.73 -12.66
C ARG A 167 18.88 -12.72 -13.69
N TYR A 168 18.48 -11.46 -13.59
CA TYR A 168 18.99 -10.41 -14.46
C TYR A 168 20.50 -10.20 -14.29
N ILE A 169 20.99 -10.10 -13.05
CA ILE A 169 22.41 -9.95 -12.74
C ILE A 169 23.19 -11.16 -13.25
N LEU A 170 22.73 -12.38 -13.02
CA LEU A 170 23.39 -13.58 -13.54
C LEU A 170 23.52 -13.60 -15.07
N SER A 171 22.56 -13.02 -15.78
CA SER A 171 22.58 -12.96 -17.25
C SER A 171 23.47 -11.83 -17.80
N THR A 172 23.63 -10.74 -17.06
CA THR A 172 24.33 -9.53 -17.54
C THR A 172 25.71 -9.33 -16.92
N LYS A 173 25.92 -9.82 -15.68
CA LYS A 173 27.18 -9.68 -14.93
C LYS A 173 27.41 -10.91 -14.02
N PRO A 174 27.75 -12.08 -14.59
CA PRO A 174 27.80 -13.36 -13.87
C PRO A 174 28.89 -13.44 -12.77
N ASP A 175 29.83 -12.49 -12.74
CA ASP A 175 30.93 -12.40 -11.76
C ASP A 175 30.75 -11.19 -10.83
N ALA A 176 29.53 -10.63 -10.71
CA ALA A 176 29.25 -9.48 -9.87
C ALA A 176 29.59 -9.74 -8.40
N LYS A 177 30.19 -8.73 -7.77
CA LYS A 177 30.37 -8.66 -6.31
C LYS A 177 29.23 -7.82 -5.73
N ILE A 178 28.29 -8.49 -5.07
CA ILE A 178 27.00 -7.90 -4.75
C ILE A 178 27.01 -7.38 -3.32
N GLY A 179 26.71 -6.09 -3.15
CA GLY A 179 26.40 -5.46 -1.88
C GLY A 179 24.89 -5.23 -1.77
N ILE A 180 24.31 -5.52 -0.61
CA ILE A 180 22.88 -5.36 -0.36
C ILE A 180 22.68 -4.39 0.80
N LEU A 181 21.80 -3.38 0.62
CA LEU A 181 21.19 -2.60 1.70
C LEU A 181 19.72 -2.97 1.77
N SER A 182 19.22 -3.35 2.95
CA SER A 182 17.82 -3.71 3.14
C SER A 182 17.23 -3.20 4.44
N GLN A 183 15.91 -2.99 4.47
CA GLN A 183 15.19 -2.68 5.71
C GLN A 183 15.25 -3.89 6.66
N ASN A 184 15.46 -3.64 7.95
CA ASN A 184 15.61 -4.68 8.98
C ASN A 184 14.26 -5.20 9.48
N ASP A 185 13.47 -5.78 8.58
CA ASP A 185 12.18 -6.42 8.87
C ASP A 185 11.83 -7.49 7.82
N ASP A 186 10.56 -7.93 7.75
CA ASP A 186 10.12 -8.94 6.78
C ASP A 186 10.22 -8.45 5.34
N LEU A 187 10.17 -7.13 5.07
CA LEU A 187 10.41 -6.57 3.75
C LEU A 187 11.82 -6.95 3.25
N GLY A 188 12.85 -6.59 4.01
CA GLY A 188 14.23 -6.88 3.62
C GLY A 188 14.53 -8.37 3.60
N ARG A 189 13.97 -9.13 4.55
CA ARG A 189 14.12 -10.59 4.57
C ARG A 189 13.56 -11.25 3.33
N ASP A 190 12.39 -10.85 2.86
CA ASP A 190 11.74 -11.38 1.66
C ASP A 190 12.56 -11.09 0.40
N TYR A 191 13.01 -9.85 0.21
CA TYR A 191 13.87 -9.51 -0.92
C TYR A 191 15.14 -10.34 -0.94
N ILE A 192 15.83 -10.45 0.21
CA ILE A 192 17.06 -11.24 0.32
C ILE A 192 16.80 -12.72 0.07
N LEU A 193 15.72 -13.28 0.60
CA LEU A 193 15.34 -14.68 0.39
C LEU A 193 15.10 -14.97 -1.10
N GLY A 194 14.30 -14.15 -1.76
CA GLY A 194 14.05 -14.27 -3.19
C GLY A 194 15.31 -14.09 -4.03
N PHE A 195 16.13 -13.11 -3.67
CA PHE A 195 17.39 -12.85 -4.35
C PHE A 195 18.36 -14.04 -4.25
N LYS A 196 18.54 -14.60 -3.04
CA LYS A 196 19.35 -15.82 -2.84
C LYS A 196 18.79 -17.02 -3.60
N ARG A 197 17.47 -17.19 -3.62
CA ARG A 197 16.82 -18.24 -4.40
C ARG A 197 17.11 -18.10 -5.90
N GLY A 198 17.09 -16.87 -6.43
CA GLY A 198 17.41 -16.58 -7.82
C GLY A 198 18.88 -16.80 -8.16
N LEU A 199 19.82 -16.57 -7.21
CA LEU A 199 21.24 -16.83 -7.39
C LEU A 199 21.57 -18.34 -7.33
N GLY A 200 20.77 -19.14 -6.61
CA GLY A 200 21.05 -20.56 -6.41
C GLY A 200 22.45 -20.79 -5.81
N ASP A 201 23.26 -21.66 -6.43
CA ASP A 201 24.61 -22.00 -5.97
C ASP A 201 25.59 -20.81 -6.02
N LYS A 202 25.23 -19.71 -6.67
CA LYS A 202 26.06 -18.49 -6.75
C LYS A 202 25.77 -17.49 -5.63
N ALA A 203 25.14 -17.89 -4.52
CA ALA A 203 24.86 -17.01 -3.38
C ALA A 203 26.13 -16.37 -2.77
N SER A 204 27.32 -16.96 -2.97
CA SER A 204 28.63 -16.40 -2.60
C SER A 204 28.99 -15.10 -3.35
N MET A 205 28.28 -14.75 -4.42
CA MET A 205 28.40 -13.43 -5.08
C MET A 205 28.02 -12.28 -4.14
N ILE A 206 27.19 -12.53 -3.09
CA ILE A 206 26.87 -11.55 -2.06
C ILE A 206 28.08 -11.38 -1.14
N VAL A 207 28.87 -10.31 -1.35
CA VAL A 207 30.08 -10.03 -0.58
C VAL A 207 29.77 -9.31 0.76
N SER A 208 28.65 -8.56 0.81
CA SER A 208 28.20 -7.88 2.02
C SER A 208 26.69 -7.61 1.98
N ALA A 209 26.03 -7.74 3.12
CA ALA A 209 24.64 -7.34 3.30
C ALA A 209 24.54 -6.49 4.58
N GLN A 210 24.01 -5.28 4.43
CA GLN A 210 23.82 -4.32 5.51
C GLN A 210 22.33 -4.06 5.69
N THR A 211 21.92 -3.78 6.92
CA THR A 211 20.53 -3.44 7.22
C THR A 211 20.41 -2.05 7.83
N TYR A 212 19.22 -1.46 7.71
CA TYR A 212 18.86 -0.22 8.39
C TYR A 212 17.49 -0.38 9.08
N ASN A 213 17.25 0.39 10.13
CA ASN A 213 15.93 0.54 10.74
C ASN A 213 15.29 1.83 10.27
N THR A 214 13.95 1.86 10.20
CA THR A 214 13.22 3.08 9.80
C THR A 214 13.39 4.26 10.76
N SER A 215 13.90 3.99 11.97
CA SER A 215 14.28 5.02 12.96
C SER A 215 15.70 5.58 12.76
N ASP A 216 16.51 4.97 11.89
CA ASP A 216 17.88 5.46 11.66
C ASP A 216 17.84 6.83 10.96
N PRO A 217 18.75 7.75 11.31
CA PRO A 217 18.80 9.05 10.66
C PRO A 217 19.27 8.96 9.20
N THR A 218 20.29 8.13 8.95
CA THR A 218 20.92 7.93 7.63
C THR A 218 21.36 6.47 7.44
N VAL A 219 21.77 6.12 6.20
CA VAL A 219 22.36 4.83 5.84
C VAL A 219 23.83 4.96 5.40
N ASP A 220 24.47 6.05 5.77
CA ASP A 220 25.82 6.40 5.31
C ASP A 220 26.87 5.34 5.67
N SER A 221 26.86 4.84 6.90
CA SER A 221 27.80 3.82 7.37
C SER A 221 27.63 2.49 6.65
N GLN A 222 26.39 2.12 6.36
CA GLN A 222 26.07 0.91 5.61
C GLN A 222 26.63 1.00 4.19
N VAL A 223 26.42 2.12 3.50
CA VAL A 223 26.93 2.35 2.13
C VAL A 223 28.47 2.33 2.10
N VAL A 224 29.12 3.00 3.06
CA VAL A 224 30.59 2.95 3.19
C VAL A 224 31.08 1.52 3.40
N SER A 225 30.41 0.73 4.23
CA SER A 225 30.77 -0.66 4.48
C SER A 225 30.63 -1.55 3.21
N LEU A 226 29.58 -1.31 2.41
CA LEU A 226 29.37 -2.03 1.15
C LEU A 226 30.48 -1.71 0.13
N LYS A 227 30.89 -0.43 0.00
CA LYS A 227 32.04 -0.02 -0.80
C LYS A 227 33.32 -0.70 -0.33
N ALA A 228 33.58 -0.67 0.98
CA ALA A 228 34.77 -1.28 1.58
C ALA A 228 34.85 -2.79 1.37
N ALA A 229 33.71 -3.48 1.27
CA ALA A 229 33.62 -4.91 0.94
C ALA A 229 33.96 -5.22 -0.52
N GLY A 230 34.21 -4.19 -1.34
CA GLY A 230 34.55 -4.33 -2.75
C GLY A 230 33.37 -4.68 -3.65
N ALA A 231 32.15 -4.35 -3.25
CA ALA A 231 30.97 -4.55 -4.08
C ALA A 231 31.02 -3.65 -5.32
N ASP A 232 30.66 -4.22 -6.46
CA ASP A 232 30.56 -3.54 -7.76
C ASP A 232 29.13 -3.54 -8.33
N THR A 233 28.22 -4.12 -7.57
CA THR A 233 26.79 -4.18 -7.83
C THR A 233 26.07 -3.92 -6.52
N PHE A 234 25.14 -2.96 -6.51
CA PHE A 234 24.50 -2.47 -5.29
C PHE A 234 22.97 -2.64 -5.38
N LEU A 235 22.43 -3.47 -4.52
CA LEU A 235 20.99 -3.69 -4.37
C LEU A 235 20.44 -2.85 -3.20
N ILE A 236 19.43 -2.05 -3.48
CA ILE A 236 18.79 -1.13 -2.53
C ILE A 236 17.33 -1.58 -2.33
N PHE A 237 17.09 -2.37 -1.30
CA PHE A 237 15.76 -2.83 -0.88
C PHE A 237 15.26 -1.94 0.26
N ALA A 238 14.86 -0.73 -0.10
CA ALA A 238 14.62 0.35 0.85
C ALA A 238 13.39 1.18 0.49
N VAL A 239 12.73 1.74 1.53
CA VAL A 239 11.68 2.75 1.32
C VAL A 239 12.28 4.06 0.82
N PRO A 240 11.50 4.96 0.19
CA PRO A 240 12.00 6.07 -0.63
C PRO A 240 13.08 6.93 0.02
N LYS A 241 12.89 7.35 1.29
CA LYS A 241 13.89 8.15 2.01
C LYS A 241 15.27 7.50 2.03
N PHE A 242 15.33 6.23 2.40
CA PHE A 242 16.60 5.51 2.57
C PHE A 242 17.19 5.07 1.22
N ALA A 243 16.34 4.82 0.22
CA ALA A 243 16.79 4.63 -1.16
C ALA A 243 17.48 5.89 -1.68
N ALA A 244 16.86 7.06 -1.51
CA ALA A 244 17.46 8.34 -1.90
C ALA A 244 18.80 8.61 -1.20
N GLN A 245 18.87 8.35 0.11
CA GLN A 245 20.10 8.50 0.89
C GLN A 245 21.20 7.55 0.42
N ALA A 246 20.87 6.29 0.12
CA ALA A 246 21.83 5.30 -0.34
C ALA A 246 22.44 5.66 -1.70
N ILE A 247 21.58 6.04 -2.66
CA ILE A 247 22.00 6.51 -4.00
C ILE A 247 22.88 7.74 -3.87
N ARG A 248 22.43 8.76 -3.12
CA ARG A 248 23.18 9.98 -2.93
C ARG A 248 24.53 9.74 -2.26
N LYS A 249 24.57 8.89 -1.22
CA LYS A 249 25.80 8.57 -0.52
C LYS A 249 26.80 7.83 -1.39
N ALA A 250 26.36 6.86 -2.20
CA ALA A 250 27.25 6.19 -3.15
C ALA A 250 27.93 7.18 -4.10
N TYR A 251 27.15 8.11 -4.64
CA TYR A 251 27.68 9.19 -5.50
C TYR A 251 28.66 10.10 -4.75
N ASP A 252 28.33 10.58 -3.55
CA ASP A 252 29.14 11.51 -2.78
C ASP A 252 30.51 10.94 -2.35
N ILE A 253 30.60 9.61 -2.20
CA ILE A 253 31.87 8.93 -1.86
C ILE A 253 32.62 8.42 -3.10
N ASP A 254 32.24 8.81 -4.29
CA ASP A 254 32.84 8.36 -5.56
C ASP A 254 32.83 6.82 -5.66
N TRP A 255 31.66 6.22 -5.41
CA TRP A 255 31.41 4.79 -5.60
C TRP A 255 30.33 4.61 -6.65
N HIS A 256 30.70 4.01 -7.78
CA HIS A 256 29.85 3.87 -8.97
C HIS A 256 29.58 2.39 -9.31
N PRO A 257 28.91 1.63 -8.43
CA PRO A 257 28.46 0.28 -8.76
C PRO A 257 27.32 0.31 -9.76
N GLN A 258 26.99 -0.83 -10.37
CA GLN A 258 25.68 -0.96 -11.00
C GLN A 258 24.60 -1.00 -9.90
N GLU A 259 23.75 0.00 -9.85
CA GLU A 259 22.71 0.12 -8.82
C GLU A 259 21.38 -0.49 -9.29
N PHE A 260 20.75 -1.24 -8.37
CA PHE A 260 19.40 -1.76 -8.51
C PHE A 260 18.56 -1.26 -7.32
N VAL A 261 17.45 -0.62 -7.62
CA VAL A 261 16.54 -0.11 -6.60
C VAL A 261 15.21 -0.86 -6.70
N SER A 262 14.72 -1.35 -5.57
CA SER A 262 13.43 -2.02 -5.52
C SER A 262 12.29 -1.11 -5.99
N SER A 263 11.24 -1.70 -6.57
CA SER A 263 10.05 -0.99 -7.06
C SER A 263 9.46 -0.03 -6.02
N ILE A 264 9.48 -0.41 -4.75
CA ILE A 264 8.97 0.41 -3.63
C ILE A 264 9.81 1.66 -3.33
N GLY A 265 11.05 1.74 -3.83
CA GLY A 265 11.99 2.84 -3.58
C GLY A 265 12.39 3.63 -4.82
N SER A 266 11.74 3.43 -5.97
CA SER A 266 12.20 3.96 -7.26
C SER A 266 11.36 5.12 -7.82
N SER A 267 10.35 5.63 -7.09
CA SER A 267 9.56 6.77 -7.52
C SER A 267 10.43 7.99 -7.81
N ILE A 268 10.21 8.65 -8.96
CA ILE A 268 10.94 9.86 -9.34
C ILE A 268 10.74 10.96 -8.31
N ALA A 269 9.50 11.22 -7.90
CA ALA A 269 9.20 12.25 -6.90
C ALA A 269 9.70 11.86 -5.51
N GLY A 270 9.49 10.61 -5.09
CA GLY A 270 9.73 10.15 -3.73
C GLY A 270 11.19 9.80 -3.42
N ALA A 271 11.98 9.37 -4.41
CA ALA A 271 13.34 8.89 -4.19
C ALA A 271 14.37 9.47 -5.17
N ILE A 272 14.12 9.40 -6.48
CA ILE A 272 15.15 9.74 -7.48
C ILE A 272 15.48 11.25 -7.47
N ARG A 273 14.47 12.11 -7.44
CA ARG A 273 14.68 13.57 -7.35
C ARG A 273 15.37 13.98 -6.04
N PRO A 274 14.97 13.48 -4.86
CA PRO A 274 15.71 13.70 -3.61
C PRO A 274 17.17 13.22 -3.62
N ALA A 275 17.46 12.08 -4.29
CA ALA A 275 18.83 11.60 -4.47
C ALA A 275 19.67 12.50 -5.38
N GLY A 276 19.02 13.15 -6.34
CA GLY A 276 19.65 13.91 -7.42
C GLY A 276 19.75 13.07 -8.70
N PHE A 277 19.29 13.63 -9.82
CA PHE A 277 19.23 12.90 -11.10
C PHE A 277 20.60 12.41 -11.61
N GLU A 278 21.68 13.18 -11.37
CA GLU A 278 23.03 12.74 -11.75
C GLU A 278 23.49 11.53 -10.91
N ALA A 279 23.19 11.53 -9.62
CA ALA A 279 23.51 10.40 -8.74
C ALA A 279 22.71 9.13 -9.12
N ALA A 280 21.49 9.30 -9.60
CA ALA A 280 20.60 8.20 -9.94
C ALA A 280 20.73 7.72 -11.41
N LYS A 281 21.67 8.26 -12.15
CA LYS A 281 21.83 7.93 -13.59
C LYS A 281 22.30 6.48 -13.77
N GLY A 282 21.56 5.70 -14.57
CA GLY A 282 21.90 4.30 -14.84
C GLY A 282 21.37 3.29 -13.83
N ILE A 283 20.56 3.73 -12.85
CA ILE A 283 19.85 2.82 -11.94
C ILE A 283 18.88 1.94 -12.71
N ILE A 284 18.80 0.68 -12.32
CA ILE A 284 17.83 -0.30 -12.80
C ILE A 284 16.79 -0.55 -11.72
N SER A 285 15.51 -0.56 -12.10
CA SER A 285 14.39 -0.94 -11.22
C SER A 285 13.42 -1.86 -11.94
N ALA A 286 12.62 -2.60 -11.17
CA ALA A 286 11.47 -3.31 -11.69
C ALA A 286 10.21 -2.44 -11.50
N ALA A 287 9.24 -2.56 -12.40
CA ALA A 287 7.95 -1.92 -12.29
C ALA A 287 6.84 -2.89 -12.69
N TYR A 288 5.77 -2.92 -11.92
CA TYR A 288 4.55 -3.69 -12.22
C TYR A 288 3.37 -2.79 -12.61
N GLN A 289 3.59 -1.49 -12.58
CA GLN A 289 2.64 -0.46 -13.01
C GLN A 289 3.29 0.39 -14.11
N LYS A 290 2.46 1.03 -14.93
CA LYS A 290 2.93 2.04 -15.88
C LYS A 290 3.37 3.28 -15.10
N ASP A 291 4.64 3.64 -15.24
CA ASP A 291 5.16 4.87 -14.62
C ASP A 291 4.66 6.07 -15.44
N PRO A 292 3.92 7.02 -14.85
CA PRO A 292 3.42 8.19 -15.56
C PRO A 292 4.53 9.14 -16.05
N ALA A 293 5.73 9.02 -15.51
CA ALA A 293 6.89 9.80 -15.96
C ALA A 293 7.65 9.15 -17.12
N ASP A 294 7.35 7.89 -17.46
CA ASP A 294 8.03 7.16 -18.55
C ASP A 294 7.46 7.56 -19.92
N PRO A 295 8.29 8.13 -20.82
CA PRO A 295 7.86 8.56 -22.16
C PRO A 295 7.20 7.44 -23.00
N GLN A 296 7.49 6.17 -22.75
CA GLN A 296 6.89 5.06 -23.49
C GLN A 296 5.36 5.01 -23.35
N TRP A 297 4.81 5.51 -22.23
CA TRP A 297 3.38 5.53 -21.94
C TRP A 297 2.68 6.82 -22.33
N ARG A 298 3.39 7.80 -22.91
CA ARG A 298 2.81 9.12 -23.26
C ARG A 298 1.56 9.02 -24.12
N ASP A 299 1.54 8.06 -25.05
CA ASP A 299 0.43 7.88 -25.99
C ASP A 299 -0.55 6.78 -25.60
N ASP A 300 -0.33 6.12 -24.45
CA ASP A 300 -1.23 5.12 -23.92
C ASP A 300 -2.58 5.75 -23.49
N PRO A 301 -3.72 5.21 -23.98
CA PRO A 301 -5.04 5.81 -23.69
C PRO A 301 -5.39 5.84 -22.20
N ALA A 302 -5.01 4.82 -21.44
CA ALA A 302 -5.28 4.77 -20.00
C ALA A 302 -4.42 5.79 -19.25
N MET A 303 -3.16 5.98 -19.67
CA MET A 303 -2.29 7.01 -19.09
C MET A 303 -2.81 8.42 -19.37
N LYS A 304 -3.27 8.70 -20.60
CA LYS A 304 -3.94 9.98 -20.93
C LYS A 304 -5.17 10.21 -20.07
N ALA A 305 -6.02 9.20 -19.89
CA ALA A 305 -7.19 9.29 -19.04
C ALA A 305 -6.81 9.53 -17.57
N TRP A 306 -5.77 8.87 -17.08
CA TRP A 306 -5.25 9.09 -15.74
C TRP A 306 -4.74 10.53 -15.54
N HIS A 307 -3.99 11.10 -16.49
CA HIS A 307 -3.54 12.50 -16.44
C HIS A 307 -4.72 13.48 -16.35
N VAL A 308 -5.77 13.28 -17.17
CA VAL A 308 -7.00 14.11 -17.12
C VAL A 308 -7.68 13.99 -15.76
N TRP A 309 -7.75 12.79 -15.22
CA TRP A 309 -8.32 12.55 -13.89
C TRP A 309 -7.50 13.26 -12.79
N MET A 310 -6.17 13.13 -12.82
CA MET A 310 -5.27 13.79 -11.86
C MET A 310 -5.44 15.31 -11.91
N ASP A 311 -5.47 15.91 -13.10
CA ASP A 311 -5.67 17.36 -13.25
C ASP A 311 -6.99 17.85 -12.63
N LYS A 312 -8.02 17.03 -12.75
CA LYS A 312 -9.36 17.39 -12.29
C LYS A 312 -9.60 17.15 -10.80
N TYR A 313 -9.16 16.01 -10.29
CA TYR A 313 -9.53 15.53 -8.96
C TYR A 313 -8.38 15.53 -7.95
N ASN A 314 -7.13 15.50 -8.42
CA ASN A 314 -5.94 15.41 -7.57
C ASN A 314 -4.79 16.33 -8.04
N PRO A 315 -5.02 17.62 -8.29
CA PRO A 315 -4.06 18.51 -8.94
C PRO A 315 -2.81 18.82 -8.10
N HIS A 316 -2.83 18.49 -6.81
CA HIS A 316 -1.74 18.81 -5.87
C HIS A 316 -0.72 17.69 -5.71
N VAL A 317 -0.99 16.47 -6.21
CA VAL A 317 -0.05 15.36 -6.18
C VAL A 317 0.87 15.45 -7.40
N ASP A 318 2.17 15.25 -7.16
CA ASP A 318 3.17 15.22 -8.25
C ASP A 318 2.93 14.00 -9.15
N LYS A 319 2.63 14.25 -10.42
CA LYS A 319 2.35 13.18 -11.40
C LYS A 319 3.57 12.30 -11.74
N SER A 320 4.77 12.66 -11.29
CA SER A 320 5.95 11.79 -11.37
C SER A 320 6.06 10.85 -10.16
N ASP A 321 5.06 10.87 -9.27
CA ASP A 321 4.95 9.93 -8.16
C ASP A 321 3.97 8.80 -8.53
N TYR A 322 4.52 7.66 -8.93
CA TYR A 322 3.68 6.52 -9.32
C TYR A 322 3.00 5.80 -8.13
N TYR A 323 3.20 6.28 -6.89
CA TYR A 323 2.43 5.82 -5.74
C TYR A 323 1.02 6.44 -5.66
N GLY A 324 0.75 7.49 -6.45
CA GLY A 324 -0.49 8.26 -6.48
C GLY A 324 -1.57 7.79 -7.46
#